data_dc683589725a11b852fed92c1d2f1fcd
#
_entry.id   dc683589725a11b852fed92c1d2f1fcd
#
_cell.length_a   1.000
_cell.length_b   1.000
_cell.length_c   1.000
_cell.angle_alpha   90.00
_cell.angle_beta   90.00
_cell.angle_gamma   90.00
#
_symmetry.space_group_name_H-M   'P 1'
#
loop_
_entity.id
_entity.type
_entity.pdbx_description
1 polymer ?
#
loop_
_entity_poly.entity_id
_entity_poly.type
_entity_poly.pdbx_seq_one_letter_code
_entity_poly.pdbx_strand_id
1 'polypeptide(L)'
;QIKGVERLKTVISYNEAQYMQLSPVTRANLELTETLRGREKRGTLLWVLDKTSTAMGKRLLRTWIEQPLLSSDAINHRLDAVESLVNQTVQRGDLIENCITSPIWSV
;
A
#
# COMPACT_ATOMS: atom_id res chain seq x y z
N GLN A 1 -30.53 13.75 10.01
CA GLN A 1 -29.71 13.29 11.08
C GLN A 1 -29.59 11.78 11.14
N ILE A 2 -28.40 11.30 11.01
CA ILE A 2 -28.13 9.89 10.76
C ILE A 2 -27.59 9.28 12.05
N LYS A 3 -28.26 8.27 12.60
CA LYS A 3 -27.87 7.60 13.84
C LYS A 3 -26.47 6.96 13.76
N GLY A 4 -26.01 6.57 12.58
CA GLY A 4 -24.68 6.01 12.37
C GLY A 4 -23.53 6.99 12.61
N VAL A 5 -23.78 8.28 12.54
CA VAL A 5 -22.77 9.32 12.75
C VAL A 5 -22.32 9.42 14.21
N GLU A 6 -23.19 9.09 15.15
CA GLU A 6 -22.87 9.12 16.57
C GLU A 6 -21.80 8.09 16.97
N ARG A 7 -21.62 7.05 16.17
CA ARG A 7 -20.60 6.02 16.39
C ARG A 7 -19.22 6.44 15.90
N LEU A 8 -19.15 7.49 15.10
CA LEU A 8 -17.90 7.99 14.56
C LEU A 8 -17.26 8.93 15.58
N LYS A 9 -16.30 8.42 16.35
CA LYS A 9 -15.60 9.21 17.38
C LYS A 9 -14.50 10.09 16.80
N THR A 10 -13.91 9.70 15.68
CA THR A 10 -12.85 10.46 15.03
C THR A 10 -13.09 10.51 13.54
N VAL A 11 -12.91 11.69 12.96
CA VAL A 11 -12.94 11.89 11.52
C VAL A 11 -11.52 12.06 11.04
N ILE A 12 -11.04 11.12 10.22
CA ILE A 12 -9.73 11.25 9.59
C ILE A 12 -9.94 12.02 8.29
N SER A 13 -9.40 13.24 8.26
CA SER A 13 -9.45 14.05 7.05
C SER A 13 -8.49 13.52 6.00
N TYR A 14 -9.03 13.09 4.86
CA TYR A 14 -8.23 12.72 3.72
C TYR A 14 -7.82 13.97 2.96
N ASN A 15 -6.54 14.32 3.02
CA ASN A 15 -6.01 15.48 2.33
C ASN A 15 -5.27 15.05 1.07
N GLU A 16 -5.85 15.33 -0.09
CA GLU A 16 -5.25 15.03 -1.38
C GLU A 16 -3.91 15.72 -1.61
N ALA A 17 -3.67 16.85 -0.92
CA ALA A 17 -2.42 17.58 -1.04
C ALA A 17 -1.20 16.83 -0.46
N GLN A 18 -1.43 15.76 0.32
CA GLN A 18 -0.35 14.93 0.85
C GLN A 18 0.21 13.95 -0.17
N TYR A 19 -0.48 13.74 -1.27
CA TYR A 19 -0.14 12.73 -2.27
C TYR A 19 0.20 13.38 -3.61
N MET A 20 1.12 12.73 -4.34
CA MET A 20 1.43 13.12 -5.70
C MET A 20 0.22 12.85 -6.60
N GLN A 21 -0.22 13.87 -7.32
CA GLN A 21 -1.34 13.73 -8.24
C GLN A 21 -0.85 13.07 -9.53
N LEU A 22 -1.34 11.86 -9.78
CA LEU A 22 -1.07 11.12 -11.00
C LEU A 22 -2.35 11.01 -11.82
N SER A 23 -2.34 11.57 -13.03
CA SER A 23 -3.47 11.41 -13.94
C SER A 23 -3.60 9.95 -14.39
N PRO A 24 -4.79 9.51 -14.81
CA PRO A 24 -4.96 8.14 -15.35
C PRO A 24 -4.01 7.85 -16.52
N VAL A 25 -3.74 8.84 -17.36
CA VAL A 25 -2.80 8.71 -18.48
C VAL A 25 -1.38 8.47 -17.99
N THR A 26 -0.95 9.22 -16.97
CA THR A 26 0.38 9.06 -16.38
C THR A 26 0.53 7.68 -15.75
N ARG A 27 -0.48 7.21 -15.00
CA ARG A 27 -0.47 5.88 -14.40
C ARG A 27 -0.35 4.79 -15.45
N ALA A 28 -1.09 4.92 -16.54
CA ALA A 28 -1.05 3.97 -17.65
C ALA A 28 0.31 3.96 -18.34
N ASN A 29 0.88 5.13 -18.62
CA ASN A 29 2.16 5.25 -19.28
C ASN A 29 3.33 4.70 -18.46
N LEU A 30 3.26 4.80 -17.12
CA LEU A 30 4.26 4.24 -16.22
C LEU A 30 4.07 2.74 -15.99
N GLU A 31 2.99 2.17 -16.47
CA GLU A 31 2.65 0.75 -16.27
C GLU A 31 2.75 0.33 -14.80
N LEU A 32 2.14 1.12 -13.93
CA LEU A 32 2.21 0.88 -12.48
C LEU A 32 1.47 -0.38 -12.05
N THR A 33 0.26 -0.58 -12.56
CA THR A 33 -0.62 -1.70 -12.18
C THR A 33 -1.07 -2.55 -13.33
N GLU A 34 -1.05 -2.02 -14.56
CA GLU A 34 -1.43 -2.72 -15.78
C GLU A 34 -0.50 -2.32 -16.92
N THR A 35 -0.20 -3.26 -17.81
CA THR A 35 0.62 -2.97 -19.00
C THR A 35 -0.17 -2.21 -20.05
N LEU A 36 0.52 -1.46 -20.90
CA LEU A 36 -0.08 -0.72 -22.01
C LEU A 36 -0.71 -1.65 -23.03
N ARG A 37 -0.07 -2.79 -23.29
CA ARG A 37 -0.59 -3.81 -24.20
C ARG A 37 -1.27 -4.90 -23.42
N GLY A 38 -2.54 -5.15 -23.72
CA GLY A 38 -3.30 -6.25 -23.17
C GLY A 38 -3.78 -6.07 -21.73
N ARG A 39 -3.43 -4.97 -21.08
CA ARG A 39 -3.78 -4.68 -19.68
C ARG A 39 -3.45 -5.83 -18.74
N GLU A 40 -2.29 -6.43 -18.95
CA GLU A 40 -1.82 -7.52 -18.11
C GLU A 40 -1.22 -6.98 -16.81
N LYS A 41 -1.30 -7.78 -15.75
CA LYS A 41 -0.68 -7.45 -14.46
C LYS A 41 0.81 -7.77 -14.44
N ARG A 42 1.22 -8.78 -15.18
CA ARG A 42 2.61 -9.23 -15.24
C ARG A 42 3.47 -8.21 -15.99
N GLY A 43 4.63 -7.91 -15.43
CA GLY A 43 5.55 -6.94 -16.02
C GLY A 43 5.33 -5.50 -15.58
N THR A 44 4.38 -5.25 -14.66
CA THR A 44 4.14 -3.93 -14.08
C THR A 44 5.03 -3.68 -12.87
N LEU A 45 5.13 -2.41 -12.45
CA LEU A 45 5.87 -2.07 -11.23
C LEU A 45 5.30 -2.79 -10.02
N LEU A 46 3.98 -2.81 -9.86
CA LEU A 46 3.31 -3.54 -8.77
C LEU A 46 3.69 -5.01 -8.78
N TRP A 47 3.68 -5.65 -9.94
CA TRP A 47 4.03 -7.06 -10.06
C TRP A 47 5.46 -7.35 -9.61
N VAL A 48 6.41 -6.47 -9.97
CA VAL A 48 7.82 -6.62 -9.58
C VAL A 48 8.02 -6.45 -8.08
N LEU A 49 7.32 -5.47 -7.48
CA LEU A 49 7.45 -5.14 -6.06
C LEU A 49 6.61 -6.04 -5.16
N ASP A 50 5.61 -6.73 -5.71
CA ASP A 50 4.66 -7.51 -4.90
C ASP A 50 5.28 -8.79 -4.38
N LYS A 51 5.75 -8.73 -3.15
CA LYS A 51 6.23 -9.87 -2.36
C LYS A 51 5.38 -10.05 -1.11
N THR A 52 4.16 -9.53 -1.13
CA THR A 52 3.28 -9.53 0.02
C THR A 52 2.75 -10.93 0.32
N SER A 53 2.57 -11.21 1.62
CA SER A 53 2.08 -12.51 2.10
C SER A 53 0.58 -12.54 2.35
N THR A 54 -0.08 -11.38 2.35
CA THR A 54 -1.51 -11.24 2.64
C THR A 54 -2.20 -10.38 1.60
N ALA A 55 -3.52 -10.57 1.44
CA ALA A 55 -4.33 -9.73 0.57
C ALA A 55 -4.39 -8.28 1.06
N MET A 56 -4.39 -8.09 2.37
CA MET A 56 -4.39 -6.74 2.97
C MET A 56 -3.09 -5.99 2.67
N GLY A 57 -1.95 -6.66 2.79
CA GLY A 57 -0.64 -6.09 2.45
C GLY A 57 -0.54 -5.76 0.96
N LYS A 58 -1.09 -6.60 0.12
CA LYS A 58 -1.14 -6.37 -1.33
C LYS A 58 -1.95 -5.12 -1.66
N ARG A 59 -3.10 -4.93 -1.03
CA ARG A 59 -3.92 -3.73 -1.22
C ARG A 59 -3.20 -2.46 -0.74
N LEU A 60 -2.50 -2.54 0.38
CA LEU A 60 -1.70 -1.41 0.88
C LEU A 60 -0.57 -1.03 -0.08
N LEU A 61 0.15 -2.02 -0.59
CA LEU A 61 1.22 -1.78 -1.56
C LEU A 61 0.68 -1.11 -2.83
N ARG A 62 -0.45 -1.58 -3.32
CA ARG A 62 -1.11 -0.98 -4.49
C ARG A 62 -1.47 0.48 -4.22
N THR A 63 -2.05 0.77 -3.06
CA THR A 63 -2.39 2.14 -2.65
C THR A 63 -1.15 3.03 -2.61
N TRP A 64 -0.06 2.55 -2.07
CA TRP A 64 1.19 3.31 -2.00
C TRP A 64 1.77 3.62 -3.38
N ILE A 65 1.63 2.70 -4.32
CA ILE A 65 2.10 2.91 -5.69
C ILE A 65 1.21 3.91 -6.43
N GLU A 66 -0.10 3.80 -6.27
CA GLU A 66 -1.06 4.67 -6.95
C GLU A 66 -1.11 6.09 -6.36
N GLN A 67 -0.80 6.22 -5.07
CA GLN A 67 -0.80 7.49 -4.35
C GLN A 67 0.54 7.72 -3.65
N PRO A 68 1.59 8.08 -4.39
CA PRO A 68 2.90 8.36 -3.78
C PRO A 68 2.86 9.60 -2.89
N LEU A 69 3.63 9.56 -1.82
CA LEU A 69 3.76 10.71 -0.91
C LEU A 69 4.59 11.82 -1.53
N LEU A 70 4.28 13.05 -1.19
CA LEU A 70 5.04 14.23 -1.59
C LEU A 70 6.11 14.63 -0.57
N SER A 71 5.83 14.43 0.72
CA SER A 71 6.74 14.81 1.79
C SER A 71 7.90 13.82 1.92
N SER A 72 9.12 14.32 1.86
CA SER A 72 10.31 13.49 2.07
C SER A 72 10.36 12.91 3.49
N ASP A 73 9.88 13.66 4.49
CA ASP A 73 9.82 13.18 5.86
C ASP A 73 8.89 11.99 6.02
N ALA A 74 7.71 12.05 5.39
CA ALA A 74 6.75 10.95 5.41
C ALA A 74 7.29 9.72 4.65
N ILE A 75 7.97 9.94 3.53
CA ILE A 75 8.63 8.87 2.77
C ILE A 75 9.70 8.19 3.62
N ASN A 76 10.57 8.98 4.25
CA ASN A 76 11.63 8.46 5.10
C ASN A 76 11.09 7.70 6.29
N HIS A 77 9.96 8.12 6.84
CA HIS A 77 9.30 7.41 7.93
C HIS A 77 8.87 6.00 7.52
N ARG A 78 8.32 5.86 6.31
CA ARG A 78 7.99 4.53 5.75
C ARG A 78 9.23 3.71 5.48
N LEU A 79 10.28 4.32 4.94
CA LEU A 79 11.55 3.65 4.66
C LEU A 79 12.24 3.17 5.94
N ASP A 80 12.18 3.95 7.01
CA ASP A 80 12.73 3.56 8.32
C ASP A 80 12.02 2.32 8.87
N ALA A 81 10.70 2.25 8.73
CA ALA A 81 9.93 1.09 9.13
C ALA A 81 10.32 -0.16 8.33
N VAL A 82 10.49 -0.02 7.03
CA VAL A 82 10.93 -1.12 6.15
C VAL A 82 12.34 -1.56 6.50
N GLU A 83 13.26 -0.63 6.70
CA GLU A 83 14.64 -0.92 7.08
C GLU A 83 14.71 -1.68 8.41
N SER A 84 13.92 -1.27 9.39
CA SER A 84 13.82 -1.93 10.68
C SER A 84 13.41 -3.40 10.52
N LEU A 85 12.40 -3.68 9.69
CA LEU A 85 11.95 -5.04 9.42
C LEU A 85 12.98 -5.86 8.63
N VAL A 86 13.71 -5.24 7.72
CA VAL A 86 14.77 -5.92 6.95
C VAL A 86 15.91 -6.35 7.87
N ASN A 87 16.29 -5.49 8.81
CA ASN A 87 17.39 -5.76 9.74
C ASN A 87 17.01 -6.75 10.84
N GLN A 88 15.73 -6.85 11.18
CA GLN A 88 15.22 -7.75 12.23
C GLN A 88 14.60 -9.01 11.62
N THR A 89 15.44 -9.91 11.14
CA THR A 89 15.02 -11.10 10.41
C THR A 89 14.09 -12.01 11.21
N VAL A 90 14.35 -12.20 12.50
CA VAL A 90 13.53 -13.06 13.37
C VAL A 90 12.13 -12.46 13.55
N GLN A 91 12.04 -11.18 13.87
CA GLN A 91 10.74 -10.51 14.06
C GLN A 91 9.95 -10.46 12.74
N ARG A 92 10.63 -10.26 11.62
CA ARG A 92 10.00 -10.29 10.30
C ARG A 92 9.41 -11.67 10.01
N GLY A 93 10.14 -12.73 10.29
CA GLY A 93 9.67 -14.10 10.13
C GLY A 93 8.45 -14.40 10.97
N ASP A 94 8.47 -14.02 12.24
CA ASP A 94 7.33 -14.19 13.16
C ASP A 94 6.10 -13.40 12.70
N LEU A 95 6.30 -12.17 12.25
CA LEU A 95 5.22 -11.33 11.74
C LEU A 95 4.57 -11.94 10.49
N ILE A 96 5.37 -12.41 9.55
CA ILE A 96 4.88 -13.05 8.33
C ILE A 96 4.09 -14.31 8.67
N GLU A 97 4.59 -15.15 9.56
CA GLU A 97 3.92 -16.37 9.99
C GLU A 97 2.57 -16.06 10.65
N ASN A 98 2.53 -15.09 11.57
CA ASN A 98 1.30 -14.66 12.21
C ASN A 98 0.29 -14.09 11.22
N CYS A 99 0.74 -13.33 10.23
CA CYS A 99 -0.14 -12.78 9.19
C CYS A 99 -0.74 -13.88 8.30
N ILE A 100 0.04 -14.91 7.97
CA ILE A 100 -0.44 -16.03 7.13
C ILE A 100 -1.44 -16.90 7.88
N THR A 101 -1.18 -17.18 9.16
CA THR A 101 -2.00 -18.07 9.97
C THR A 101 -3.27 -17.45 10.51
N SER A 102 -3.33 -16.12 10.61
CA SER A 102 -4.50 -15.44 11.14
C SER A 102 -5.62 -15.35 10.11
N PRO A 103 -6.86 -15.82 10.42
CA PRO A 103 -7.98 -15.72 9.49
C PRO A 103 -8.44 -14.29 9.21
N ILE A 104 -8.10 -13.33 10.06
CA ILE A 104 -8.43 -11.91 9.86
C ILE A 104 -7.65 -11.33 8.68
N TRP A 105 -6.45 -11.83 8.44
CA TRP A 105 -5.54 -11.32 7.42
C TRP A 105 -5.68 -12.02 6.06
N SER A 106 -6.39 -13.14 6.01
CA SER A 106 -6.60 -13.92 4.80
C SER A 106 -7.93 -13.60 4.14
N VAL A 107 -7.90 -12.73 3.17
CA VAL A 107 -9.06 -12.48 2.31
C VAL A 107 -8.58 -12.11 0.92
#